data_9a72a2f304731f10ecfced08dea43646
#
_entry.id   9a72a2f304731f10ecfced08dea43646
#
_cell.length_a   1.000
_cell.length_b   1.000
_cell.length_c   1.000
_cell.angle_alpha   90.00
_cell.angle_beta   90.00
_cell.angle_gamma   90.00
#
_symmetry.space_group_name_H-M   'P 1'
#
loop_
_entity.id
_entity.type
_entity.pdbx_description
1 polymer ?
#
loop_
_entity_poly.entity_id
_entity_poly.type
_entity_poly.pdbx_seq_one_letter_code
_entity_poly.pdbx_strand_id
1 'polypeptide(L)'
;MRIALFQPDIPQNTGTILRLCACLNVEAHIIEPAGFPVSDRHFRRAGMDYLDQVTIMRHDSWAKFEQWRREKGFRLILFSTKGALPYLDYRYAADDILLFGRESAGVPDEVVAAADARLVIPIEPGLRSLNVAMAAAMALGEALRQTGPRENGMRAQ
;
A
#
# COMPACT_ATOMS: atom_id res chain seq x y z
N MET A 1 8.09 -6.41 4.69
CA MET A 1 6.90 -5.53 4.56
C MET A 1 6.87 -4.96 3.16
N ARG A 2 5.69 -4.89 2.54
CA ARG A 2 5.45 -4.34 1.19
C ARG A 2 4.18 -3.51 1.18
N ILE A 3 4.08 -2.58 0.26
CA ILE A 3 2.83 -1.87 -0.04
C ILE A 3 2.35 -2.27 -1.43
N ALA A 4 1.06 -2.54 -1.58
CA ALA A 4 0.41 -2.75 -2.87
C ALA A 4 -0.72 -1.74 -3.08
N LEU A 5 -0.79 -1.19 -4.28
CA LEU A 5 -1.82 -0.26 -4.71
C LEU A 5 -2.66 -0.94 -5.80
N PHE A 6 -3.93 -1.18 -5.48
CA PHE A 6 -4.87 -1.76 -6.44
C PHE A 6 -5.43 -0.68 -7.35
N GLN A 7 -5.04 -0.70 -8.62
CA GLN A 7 -5.53 0.19 -9.67
C GLN A 7 -5.63 1.66 -9.22
N PRO A 8 -4.54 2.25 -8.71
CA PRO A 8 -4.60 3.62 -8.17
C PRO A 8 -5.06 4.61 -9.23
N ASP A 9 -5.91 5.57 -8.86
CA ASP A 9 -6.52 6.52 -9.79
C ASP A 9 -6.12 7.98 -9.54
N ILE A 10 -5.40 8.28 -8.46
CA ILE A 10 -4.87 9.61 -8.16
C ILE A 10 -3.34 9.60 -8.16
N PRO A 11 -2.68 10.17 -9.21
CA PRO A 11 -1.22 10.09 -9.36
C PRO A 11 -0.46 10.77 -8.21
N GLN A 12 -1.00 11.84 -7.61
CA GLN A 12 -0.37 12.54 -6.48
C GLN A 12 -0.29 11.66 -5.24
N ASN A 13 -1.35 10.90 -4.94
CA ASN A 13 -1.36 9.97 -3.81
C ASN A 13 -0.36 8.84 -4.03
N THR A 14 -0.35 8.27 -5.23
CA THR A 14 0.60 7.23 -5.61
C THR A 14 2.04 7.71 -5.46
N GLY A 15 2.36 8.90 -5.98
CA GLY A 15 3.70 9.49 -5.85
C GLY A 15 4.10 9.69 -4.38
N THR A 16 3.17 10.16 -3.54
CA THR A 16 3.42 10.33 -2.10
C THR A 16 3.70 8.99 -1.40
N ILE A 17 2.94 7.94 -1.75
CA ILE A 17 3.17 6.60 -1.20
C ILE A 17 4.50 6.01 -1.66
N LEU A 18 4.87 6.19 -2.94
CA LEU A 18 6.15 5.70 -3.44
C LEU A 18 7.33 6.43 -2.80
N ARG A 19 7.21 7.74 -2.54
CA ARG A 19 8.21 8.48 -1.75
C ARG A 19 8.33 7.92 -0.34
N LEU A 20 7.21 7.64 0.33
CA LEU A 20 7.21 6.99 1.64
C LEU A 20 7.93 5.63 1.59
N CYS A 21 7.65 4.81 0.58
CA CYS A 21 8.30 3.52 0.37
C CYS A 21 9.82 3.67 0.17
N ALA A 22 10.25 4.64 -0.64
CA ALA A 22 11.67 4.95 -0.83
C ALA A 22 12.35 5.33 0.48
N CYS A 23 11.76 6.26 1.24
CA CYS A 23 12.32 6.74 2.50
C CYS A 23 12.45 5.64 3.58
N LEU A 24 11.56 4.65 3.55
CA LEU A 24 11.51 3.57 4.54
C LEU A 24 12.07 2.24 4.01
N ASN A 25 12.66 2.24 2.82
CA ASN A 25 13.19 1.04 2.15
C ASN A 25 12.15 -0.12 2.08
N VAL A 26 10.95 0.23 1.64
CA VAL A 26 9.81 -0.68 1.47
C VAL A 26 9.54 -0.88 -0.02
N GLU A 27 9.37 -2.12 -0.45
CA GLU A 27 9.02 -2.46 -1.82
C GLU A 27 7.56 -2.07 -2.10
N ALA A 28 7.31 -1.45 -3.27
CA ALA A 28 6.00 -1.03 -3.71
C ALA A 28 5.52 -1.86 -4.90
N HIS A 29 4.24 -2.25 -4.89
CA HIS A 29 3.58 -2.96 -5.97
C HIS A 29 2.46 -2.11 -6.54
N ILE A 30 2.39 -1.99 -7.86
CA ILE A 30 1.29 -1.34 -8.58
C ILE A 30 0.54 -2.40 -9.38
N ILE A 31 -0.74 -2.58 -9.09
CA ILE A 31 -1.61 -3.52 -9.78
C ILE A 31 -2.41 -2.74 -10.82
N GLU A 32 -2.16 -3.04 -12.08
CA GLU A 32 -2.78 -2.36 -13.23
C GLU A 32 -4.23 -2.84 -13.48
N PRO A 33 -5.05 -2.05 -14.21
CA PRO A 33 -4.70 -0.76 -14.80
C PRO A 33 -4.75 0.37 -13.77
N ALA A 34 -3.74 1.23 -13.76
CA ALA A 34 -3.81 2.50 -13.04
C ALA A 34 -4.69 3.50 -13.83
N GLY A 35 -5.34 4.44 -13.15
CA GLY A 35 -6.16 5.49 -13.76
C GLY A 35 -5.33 6.57 -14.48
N PHE A 36 -4.01 6.41 -14.53
CA PHE A 36 -3.04 7.33 -15.15
C PHE A 36 -1.83 6.55 -15.67
N PRO A 37 -1.09 7.06 -16.67
CA PRO A 37 0.17 6.45 -17.11
C PRO A 37 1.22 6.49 -15.99
N VAL A 38 1.71 5.33 -15.56
CA VAL A 38 2.73 5.23 -14.48
C VAL A 38 4.07 5.89 -14.89
N SER A 39 4.24 6.21 -16.17
CA SER A 39 5.36 6.98 -16.71
C SER A 39 5.08 8.48 -16.80
N ASP A 40 3.90 8.95 -16.39
CA ASP A 40 3.49 10.34 -16.57
C ASP A 40 4.41 11.32 -15.82
N ARG A 41 4.66 12.45 -16.46
CA ARG A 41 5.45 13.57 -15.93
C ARG A 41 4.87 14.12 -14.61
N HIS A 42 3.54 14.06 -14.45
CA HIS A 42 2.86 14.47 -13.20
C HIS A 42 3.12 13.49 -12.06
N PHE A 43 3.13 12.20 -12.36
CA PHE A 43 3.49 11.15 -11.44
C PHE A 43 4.95 11.28 -10.97
N ARG A 44 5.88 11.50 -11.90
CA ARG A 44 7.30 11.78 -11.58
C ARG A 44 7.48 13.02 -10.73
N ARG A 45 6.69 14.10 -10.98
CA ARG A 45 6.73 15.31 -10.14
C ARG A 45 6.24 15.07 -8.73
N ALA A 46 5.22 14.24 -8.51
CA ALA A 46 4.73 13.89 -7.17
C ALA A 46 5.70 13.00 -6.40
N GLY A 47 6.40 12.09 -7.10
CA GLY A 47 7.42 11.20 -6.53
C GLY A 47 8.82 11.82 -6.44
N MET A 48 9.08 12.91 -7.17
CA MET A 48 10.39 13.61 -7.25
C MET A 48 11.54 12.63 -7.57
N ASP A 49 12.74 12.90 -7.07
CA ASP A 49 13.97 12.11 -7.31
C ASP A 49 13.97 10.77 -6.55
N TYR A 50 12.94 10.48 -5.74
CA TYR A 50 12.84 9.26 -4.95
C TYR A 50 12.39 8.02 -5.73
N LEU A 51 11.82 8.19 -6.95
CA LEU A 51 11.37 7.05 -7.76
C LEU A 51 12.51 6.13 -8.19
N ASP A 52 13.70 6.68 -8.34
CA ASP A 52 14.90 5.90 -8.69
C ASP A 52 15.45 5.11 -7.48
N GLN A 53 14.97 5.39 -6.28
CA GLN A 53 15.41 4.77 -5.02
C GLN A 53 14.39 3.75 -4.46
N VAL A 54 13.19 3.67 -5.03
CA VAL A 54 12.17 2.71 -4.59
C VAL A 54 12.12 1.53 -5.56
N THR A 55 12.08 0.32 -5.00
CA THR A 55 11.81 -0.88 -5.79
C THR A 55 10.31 -0.92 -6.10
N ILE A 56 9.95 -0.72 -7.38
CA ILE A 56 8.57 -0.75 -7.84
C ILE A 56 8.38 -2.00 -8.70
N MET A 57 7.47 -2.88 -8.28
CA MET A 57 6.99 -3.99 -9.09
C MET A 57 5.62 -3.66 -9.69
N ARG A 58 5.48 -3.81 -11.01
CA ARG A 58 4.22 -3.63 -11.71
C ARG A 58 3.64 -4.99 -12.07
N HIS A 59 2.34 -5.11 -11.88
CA HIS A 59 1.58 -6.30 -12.24
C HIS A 59 0.49 -5.91 -13.23
N ASP A 60 0.48 -6.53 -14.39
CA ASP A 60 -0.43 -6.20 -15.50
C ASP A 60 -1.92 -6.41 -15.13
N SER A 61 -2.19 -7.15 -14.06
CA SER A 61 -3.54 -7.40 -13.55
C SER A 61 -3.53 -7.89 -12.12
N TRP A 62 -4.70 -7.84 -11.48
CA TRP A 62 -4.93 -8.50 -10.19
C TRP A 62 -4.56 -9.98 -10.21
N ALA A 63 -4.96 -10.71 -11.23
CA ALA A 63 -4.68 -12.14 -11.34
C ALA A 63 -3.17 -12.45 -11.33
N LYS A 64 -2.36 -11.62 -12.03
CA LYS A 64 -0.89 -11.75 -12.04
C LYS A 64 -0.27 -11.43 -10.68
N PHE A 65 -0.75 -10.41 -10.00
CA PHE A 65 -0.33 -10.08 -8.64
C PHE A 65 -0.65 -11.21 -7.67
N GLU A 66 -1.88 -11.72 -7.69
CA GLU A 66 -2.34 -12.77 -6.78
C GLU A 66 -1.62 -14.10 -7.01
N GLN A 67 -1.35 -14.46 -8.27
CA GLN A 67 -0.52 -15.62 -8.59
C GLN A 67 0.88 -15.46 -7.98
N TRP A 68 1.54 -14.33 -8.23
CA TRP A 68 2.87 -14.03 -7.68
C TRP A 68 2.87 -14.06 -6.15
N ARG A 69 1.87 -13.43 -5.52
CA ARG A 69 1.75 -13.37 -4.06
C ARG A 69 1.67 -14.78 -3.45
N ARG A 70 0.80 -15.62 -4.03
CA ARG A 70 0.60 -17.02 -3.56
C ARG A 70 1.85 -17.85 -3.72
N GLU A 71 2.55 -17.74 -4.83
CA GLU A 71 3.82 -18.44 -5.07
C GLU A 71 4.89 -18.04 -4.04
N LYS A 72 4.86 -16.79 -3.55
CA LYS A 72 5.76 -16.28 -2.51
C LYS A 72 5.28 -16.58 -1.08
N GLY A 73 4.04 -16.99 -0.89
CA GLY A 73 3.46 -17.26 0.43
C GLY A 73 3.23 -16.01 1.29
N PHE A 74 3.09 -14.83 0.67
CA PHE A 74 2.88 -13.58 1.40
C PHE A 74 1.43 -13.38 1.82
N ARG A 75 1.21 -12.90 3.05
CA ARG A 75 -0.12 -12.52 3.53
C ARG A 75 -0.54 -11.18 2.94
N LEU A 76 -1.82 -11.07 2.59
CA LEU A 76 -2.44 -9.88 2.04
C LEU A 76 -3.33 -9.20 3.08
N ILE A 77 -2.98 -7.99 3.47
CA ILE A 77 -3.67 -7.22 4.51
C ILE A 77 -4.36 -6.04 3.83
N LEU A 78 -5.66 -6.16 3.63
CA LEU A 78 -6.47 -5.13 2.98
C LEU A 78 -6.86 -4.03 3.97
N PHE A 79 -6.53 -2.79 3.64
CA PHE A 79 -7.03 -1.60 4.31
C PHE A 79 -8.30 -1.09 3.62
N SER A 80 -9.38 -1.01 4.37
CA SER A 80 -10.68 -0.61 3.86
C SER A 80 -11.49 0.09 4.96
N THR A 81 -12.30 1.07 4.56
CA THR A 81 -13.28 1.70 5.48
C THR A 81 -14.36 0.72 5.95
N LYS A 82 -14.48 -0.43 5.30
CA LYS A 82 -15.36 -1.55 5.67
C LYS A 82 -14.59 -2.69 6.35
N GLY A 83 -13.40 -2.43 6.87
CA GLY A 83 -12.60 -3.40 7.60
C GLY A 83 -13.28 -3.83 8.91
N ALA A 84 -13.00 -5.06 9.35
CA ALA A 84 -13.62 -5.63 10.53
C ALA A 84 -12.77 -5.45 11.80
N LEU A 85 -11.46 -5.24 11.65
CA LEU A 85 -10.51 -5.17 12.76
C LEU A 85 -9.78 -3.82 12.73
N PRO A 86 -9.71 -3.08 13.86
CA PRO A 86 -8.86 -1.90 13.96
C PRO A 86 -7.39 -2.24 13.67
N TYR A 87 -6.73 -1.41 12.87
CA TYR A 87 -5.37 -1.67 12.39
C TYR A 87 -4.32 -1.75 13.52
N LEU A 88 -4.58 -1.12 14.66
CA LEU A 88 -3.71 -1.19 15.84
C LEU A 88 -3.82 -2.52 16.60
N ASP A 89 -4.93 -3.24 16.44
CA ASP A 89 -5.18 -4.51 17.12
C ASP A 89 -4.65 -5.72 16.32
N TYR A 90 -4.16 -5.46 15.09
CA TYR A 90 -3.64 -6.51 14.22
C TYR A 90 -2.17 -6.81 14.51
N ARG A 91 -1.80 -8.10 14.43
CA ARG A 91 -0.41 -8.54 14.57
C ARG A 91 0.26 -8.68 13.21
N TYR A 92 1.07 -7.71 12.85
CA TYR A 92 1.81 -7.67 11.59
C TYR A 92 2.99 -8.63 11.58
N ALA A 93 3.36 -9.11 10.39
CA ALA A 93 4.60 -9.85 10.13
C ALA A 93 5.45 -9.12 9.08
N ALA A 94 6.76 -9.37 9.10
CA ALA A 94 7.71 -8.69 8.22
C ALA A 94 7.43 -8.89 6.72
N ASP A 95 6.74 -9.96 6.37
CA ASP A 95 6.42 -10.32 4.97
C ASP A 95 4.98 -9.96 4.54
N ASP A 96 4.23 -9.25 5.38
CA ASP A 96 2.90 -8.77 5.01
C ASP A 96 2.96 -7.80 3.83
N ILE A 97 1.93 -7.87 2.99
CA ILE A 97 1.63 -6.90 1.94
C ILE A 97 0.43 -6.06 2.40
N LEU A 98 0.64 -4.77 2.60
CA LEU A 98 -0.43 -3.82 2.94
C LEU A 98 -1.08 -3.35 1.64
N LEU A 99 -2.32 -3.75 1.38
CA LEU A 99 -3.07 -3.44 0.16
C LEU A 99 -4.00 -2.26 0.38
N PHE A 100 -3.90 -1.28 -0.51
CA PHE A 100 -4.80 -0.12 -0.58
C PHE A 100 -5.55 -0.12 -1.91
N GLY A 101 -6.85 0.09 -1.84
CA GLY A 101 -7.74 0.13 -3.00
C GLY A 101 -7.71 1.49 -3.71
N ARG A 102 -8.49 1.58 -4.80
CA ARG A 102 -8.75 2.82 -5.54
C ARG A 102 -9.39 3.85 -4.63
N GLU A 103 -9.00 5.09 -4.80
CA GLU A 103 -9.56 6.21 -4.03
C GLU A 103 -11.05 6.41 -4.34
N SER A 104 -11.45 6.19 -5.59
CA SER A 104 -12.83 6.36 -6.06
C SER A 104 -13.77 5.21 -5.72
N ALA A 105 -13.27 3.95 -5.65
CA ALA A 105 -14.12 2.77 -5.62
C ALA A 105 -13.64 1.65 -4.67
N GLY A 106 -12.49 1.79 -4.01
CA GLY A 106 -11.91 0.72 -3.19
C GLY A 106 -11.45 -0.49 -4.02
N VAL A 107 -11.83 -1.68 -3.61
CA VAL A 107 -11.49 -2.94 -4.29
C VAL A 107 -12.75 -3.77 -4.54
N PRO A 108 -12.78 -4.60 -5.61
CA PRO A 108 -13.88 -5.52 -5.89
C PRO A 108 -13.91 -6.71 -4.90
N ASP A 109 -15.03 -7.41 -4.85
CA ASP A 109 -15.29 -8.51 -3.91
C ASP A 109 -14.28 -9.65 -4.02
N GLU A 110 -13.77 -9.94 -5.22
CA GLU A 110 -12.73 -10.96 -5.41
C GLU A 110 -11.43 -10.62 -4.67
N VAL A 111 -11.05 -9.33 -4.62
CA VAL A 111 -9.88 -8.86 -3.88
C VAL A 111 -10.13 -8.91 -2.38
N VAL A 112 -11.35 -8.54 -1.95
CA VAL A 112 -11.79 -8.66 -0.55
C VAL A 112 -11.72 -10.11 -0.09
N ALA A 113 -12.17 -11.05 -0.91
CA ALA A 113 -12.19 -12.48 -0.59
C ALA A 113 -10.78 -13.10 -0.53
N ALA A 114 -9.81 -12.54 -1.29
CA ALA A 114 -8.43 -13.01 -1.31
C ALA A 114 -7.59 -12.49 -0.13
N ALA A 115 -8.07 -11.48 0.61
CA ALA A 115 -7.33 -10.88 1.72
C ALA A 115 -7.32 -11.82 2.95
N ASP A 116 -6.14 -12.00 3.54
CA ASP A 116 -5.96 -12.75 4.78
C ASP A 116 -6.48 -12.00 6.01
N ALA A 117 -6.49 -10.67 5.95
CA ALA A 117 -7.12 -9.81 6.95
C ALA A 117 -7.67 -8.52 6.31
N ARG A 118 -8.72 -7.96 6.92
CA ARG A 118 -9.33 -6.68 6.51
C ARG A 118 -9.31 -5.72 7.67
N LEU A 119 -8.49 -4.69 7.55
CA LEU A 119 -8.26 -3.73 8.61
C LEU A 119 -8.96 -2.40 8.31
N VAL A 120 -9.32 -1.70 9.37
CA VAL A 120 -9.86 -0.35 9.33
C VAL A 120 -9.00 0.59 10.17
N ILE A 121 -8.79 1.80 9.67
CA ILE A 121 -8.31 2.92 10.49
C ILE A 121 -9.57 3.61 11.02
N PRO A 122 -9.83 3.57 12.33
CA PRO A 122 -10.99 4.26 12.90
C PRO A 122 -10.95 5.76 12.63
N ILE A 123 -12.07 6.32 12.22
CA ILE A 123 -12.25 7.75 11.97
C ILE A 123 -13.55 8.21 12.66
N GLU A 124 -13.71 9.51 12.84
CA GLU A 124 -14.91 10.09 13.43
C GLU A 124 -16.19 9.75 12.63
N PRO A 125 -17.30 9.44 13.32
CA PRO A 125 -18.58 9.19 12.67
C PRO A 125 -19.00 10.32 11.73
N GLY A 126 -19.53 9.97 10.56
CA GLY A 126 -19.96 10.93 9.54
C GLY A 126 -18.87 11.33 8.52
N LEU A 127 -17.60 11.02 8.78
CA LEU A 127 -16.53 11.17 7.80
C LEU A 127 -16.45 9.94 6.88
N ARG A 128 -16.02 10.16 5.63
CA ARG A 128 -16.03 9.07 4.61
C ARG A 128 -14.78 8.22 4.64
N SER A 129 -13.62 8.84 4.61
CA SER A 129 -12.32 8.16 4.53
C SER A 129 -11.19 9.14 4.78
N LEU A 130 -10.02 8.62 5.13
CA LEU A 130 -8.75 9.33 5.06
C LEU A 130 -8.25 9.36 3.61
N ASN A 131 -7.39 10.33 3.31
CA ASN A 131 -6.56 10.26 2.11
C ASN A 131 -5.74 8.97 2.13
N VAL A 132 -5.66 8.25 1.01
CA VAL A 132 -5.02 6.93 0.95
C VAL A 132 -3.54 6.99 1.30
N ALA A 133 -2.83 8.08 0.96
CA ALA A 133 -1.42 8.22 1.33
C ALA A 133 -1.25 8.41 2.84
N MET A 134 -2.18 9.10 3.50
CA MET A 134 -2.19 9.20 4.97
C MET A 134 -2.48 7.84 5.62
N ALA A 135 -3.47 7.11 5.10
CA ALA A 135 -3.78 5.77 5.56
C ALA A 135 -2.58 4.83 5.41
N ALA A 136 -1.89 4.89 4.26
CA ALA A 136 -0.69 4.10 4.01
C ALA A 136 0.46 4.44 4.98
N ALA A 137 0.66 5.73 5.29
CA ALA A 137 1.68 6.15 6.23
C ALA A 137 1.40 5.67 7.66
N MET A 138 0.15 5.77 8.13
CA MET A 138 -0.28 5.27 9.45
C MET A 138 -0.11 3.75 9.54
N ALA A 139 -0.60 3.02 8.54
CA ALA A 139 -0.54 1.56 8.50
C ALA A 139 0.91 1.05 8.46
N LEU A 140 1.74 1.63 7.58
CA LEU A 140 3.14 1.26 7.46
C LEU A 140 3.93 1.59 8.72
N GLY A 141 3.67 2.76 9.33
CA GLY A 141 4.32 3.17 10.58
C GLY A 141 4.06 2.17 11.71
N GLU A 142 2.79 1.74 11.90
CA GLU A 142 2.44 0.74 12.91
C GLU A 142 3.02 -0.65 12.57
N ALA A 143 2.96 -1.07 11.32
CA ALA A 143 3.52 -2.34 10.91
C ALA A 143 5.05 -2.41 11.13
N LEU A 144 5.78 -1.34 10.82
CA LEU A 144 7.22 -1.25 11.08
C LEU A 144 7.54 -1.16 12.57
N ARG A 145 6.71 -0.48 13.36
CA ARG A 145 6.86 -0.46 14.83
C ARG A 145 6.82 -1.87 15.42
N GLN A 146 5.94 -2.73 14.91
CA GLN A 146 5.81 -4.11 15.38
C GLN A 146 6.90 -5.05 14.86
N THR A 147 7.32 -4.87 13.60
CA THR A 147 8.23 -5.80 12.93
C THR A 147 9.70 -5.37 12.98
N GLY A 148 9.96 -4.16 13.46
CA GLY A 148 11.28 -3.55 13.53
C GLY A 148 11.73 -2.96 12.19
N PRO A 149 12.69 -2.01 12.21
CA PRO A 149 13.33 -1.53 11.00
C PRO A 149 14.13 -2.66 10.36
N ARG A 150 14.10 -2.76 9.02
CA ARG A 150 15.10 -3.58 8.33
C ARG A 150 16.47 -3.03 8.68
N GLU A 151 17.40 -3.87 9.13
CA GLU A 151 18.77 -3.53 9.54
C GLU A 151 19.61 -2.99 8.37
N ASN A 152 19.25 -1.87 7.78
CA ASN A 152 20.06 -1.18 6.78
C ASN A 152 20.01 0.33 7.04
N GLY A 153 20.83 0.76 8.02
CA GLY A 153 21.38 2.13 8.05
C GLY A 153 20.37 3.28 8.13
N MET A 154 19.20 3.11 8.75
CA MET A 154 18.29 4.24 8.97
C MET A 154 18.98 5.27 9.88
N ARG A 155 19.27 6.44 9.33
CA ARG A 155 19.66 7.61 10.12
C ARG A 155 18.40 8.26 10.67
N ALA A 156 18.38 8.53 11.99
CA ALA A 156 17.39 9.43 12.57
C ALA A 156 17.54 10.82 11.92
N GLN A 157 16.45 11.41 11.48
CA GLN A 157 16.41 12.82 11.07
C GLN A 157 16.30 13.70 12.30
#